data_09fa3920434040c6d8725e27fa05d8fc
#
_entry.id   09fa3920434040c6d8725e27fa05d8fc
#
_cell.length_a   1.000
_cell.length_b   1.000
_cell.length_c   1.000
_cell.angle_alpha   90.00
_cell.angle_beta   90.00
_cell.angle_gamma   90.00
#
_symmetry.space_group_name_H-M   'P 1'
#
loop_
_entity.id
_entity.type
_entity.pdbx_description
1 polymer ?
#
loop_
_entity_poly.entity_id
_entity_poly.type
_entity_poly.pdbx_seq_one_letter_code
_entity_poly.pdbx_strand_id
1 'polypeptide(L)'
;MPPLPLGEGWGEGPRVRTINATRYVTPLREGGSVPAIIEAEDSGLYVLKFRGAGQGIKALVAEILSGELARALGLRVPELVLAELDPALGRAEPDEEIRDLIKASAGLNLGMDYLPGSITFDPTVAPAPETAEASAIVCFDAYVTNVDRTPKNPNMLSWHKALWLIDHGASLYFHHAWDDYLERSQSRFPAVKDHVLLPWASALPEAEAALRQRVTVDVIQHVVGCVPEAWLGPAVEPRFATAAEHRQAYVSYLLKRLEAAPAFIEEAQRARAQLV
;
A
#
# COMPACT_ATOMS: atom_id res chain seq x y z
N MET A 1 15.53 16.97 3.32
CA MET A 1 15.63 16.24 4.59
C MET A 1 16.58 15.07 4.38
N PRO A 2 17.49 14.76 5.30
CA PRO A 2 18.22 13.51 5.19
C PRO A 2 17.22 12.34 5.25
N PRO A 3 17.45 11.22 4.54
CA PRO A 3 16.63 10.03 4.66
C PRO A 3 16.58 9.63 6.14
N LEU A 4 15.40 9.21 6.60
CA LEU A 4 15.29 8.56 7.90
C LEU A 4 16.38 7.49 7.96
N PRO A 5 17.16 7.39 9.03
CA PRO A 5 18.16 6.35 9.13
C PRO A 5 17.44 5.02 8.96
N LEU A 6 17.94 4.18 8.06
CA LEU A 6 17.65 2.77 8.05
C LEU A 6 17.93 2.32 9.48
N GLY A 7 16.87 2.05 10.26
CA GLY A 7 16.99 1.78 11.68
C GLY A 7 18.06 0.72 11.91
N GLU A 8 19.06 1.06 12.71
CA GLU A 8 19.97 0.07 13.26
C GLU A 8 19.14 -0.94 14.01
N GLY A 9 19.05 -2.16 13.49
CA GLY A 9 18.43 -3.27 14.17
C GLY A 9 17.36 -4.05 13.40
N TRP A 10 17.68 -4.59 12.24
CA TRP A 10 16.92 -5.71 11.65
C TRP A 10 17.15 -7.03 12.45
N GLY A 11 17.18 -6.95 13.77
CA GLY A 11 17.61 -8.02 14.68
C GLY A 11 16.52 -8.97 15.18
N GLU A 12 15.26 -8.72 14.95
CA GLU A 12 14.15 -9.68 15.13
C GLU A 12 13.26 -9.57 13.90
N GLY A 13 12.86 -10.68 13.28
CA GLY A 13 12.22 -10.76 11.96
C GLY A 13 11.13 -9.72 11.67
N PRO A 14 10.69 -9.59 10.40
CA PRO A 14 9.82 -8.52 9.94
C PRO A 14 8.52 -8.48 10.75
N ARG A 15 8.22 -7.37 11.42
CA ARG A 15 7.00 -7.26 12.25
C ARG A 15 6.32 -5.91 12.02
N VAL A 16 5.17 -5.96 11.34
CA VAL A 16 4.14 -4.96 11.54
C VAL A 16 3.54 -5.25 12.93
N ARG A 17 3.56 -4.28 13.84
CA ARG A 17 3.07 -4.50 15.22
C ARG A 17 1.57 -4.80 15.23
N THR A 18 1.14 -5.58 16.20
CA THR A 18 -0.29 -5.89 16.40
C THR A 18 -0.85 -5.02 17.52
N ILE A 19 -2.06 -4.52 17.34
CA ILE A 19 -2.83 -3.75 18.31
C ILE A 19 -4.20 -4.39 18.49
N ASN A 20 -4.84 -4.14 19.64
CA ASN A 20 -6.23 -4.50 19.87
C ASN A 20 -7.12 -3.25 19.71
N ALA A 21 -8.13 -3.32 18.84
CA ALA A 21 -9.15 -2.28 18.76
C ALA A 21 -9.98 -2.28 20.05
N THR A 22 -10.09 -1.13 20.70
CA THR A 22 -10.83 -0.97 21.95
C THR A 22 -12.15 -0.22 21.74
N ARG A 23 -12.23 0.63 20.72
CA ARG A 23 -13.42 1.39 20.39
C ARG A 23 -13.54 1.63 18.88
N TYR A 24 -14.72 1.37 18.36
CA TYR A 24 -15.12 1.87 17.04
C TYR A 24 -15.57 3.33 17.18
N VAL A 25 -15.02 4.23 16.38
CA VAL A 25 -15.28 5.66 16.47
C VAL A 25 -16.28 6.10 15.42
N THR A 26 -15.97 5.96 14.13
CA THR A 26 -16.85 6.38 13.04
C THR A 26 -16.43 5.76 11.70
N PRO A 27 -17.38 5.48 10.80
CA PRO A 27 -17.02 5.11 9.43
C PRO A 27 -16.47 6.30 8.64
N LEU A 28 -15.52 6.04 7.76
CA LEU A 28 -15.11 6.96 6.71
C LEU A 28 -15.88 6.58 5.44
N ARG A 29 -16.86 7.42 5.09
CA ARG A 29 -17.79 7.12 3.96
C ARG A 29 -17.20 7.44 2.59
N GLU A 30 -15.91 7.74 2.51
CA GLU A 30 -15.17 7.98 1.27
C GLU A 30 -14.54 6.68 0.80
N GLY A 31 -14.87 6.25 -0.42
CA GLY A 31 -14.34 5.03 -1.04
C GLY A 31 -15.20 3.77 -0.85
N GLY A 32 -15.04 2.80 -1.74
CA GLY A 32 -15.85 1.58 -1.83
C GLY A 32 -15.59 0.53 -0.75
N SER A 33 -14.57 0.68 0.10
CA SER A 33 -14.20 -0.26 1.17
C SER A 33 -14.70 0.12 2.56
N VAL A 34 -15.34 1.30 2.70
CA VAL A 34 -15.90 1.85 3.95
C VAL A 34 -14.95 1.65 5.15
N PRO A 35 -13.71 2.22 5.12
CA PRO A 35 -12.82 2.13 6.26
C PRO A 35 -13.41 2.88 7.47
N ALA A 36 -12.86 2.61 8.67
CA ALA A 36 -13.36 3.25 9.88
C ALA A 36 -12.23 3.77 10.76
N ILE A 37 -12.50 4.82 11.54
CA ILE A 37 -11.60 5.24 12.62
C ILE A 37 -11.87 4.36 13.83
N ILE A 38 -10.83 3.79 14.38
CA ILE A 38 -10.83 3.04 15.64
C ILE A 38 -9.84 3.66 16.63
N GLU A 39 -10.10 3.46 17.91
CA GLU A 39 -9.13 3.66 18.99
C GLU A 39 -8.58 2.30 19.41
N ALA A 40 -7.31 2.23 19.72
CA ALA A 40 -6.64 1.02 20.14
C ALA A 40 -6.18 1.08 21.61
N GLU A 41 -5.69 -0.04 22.14
CA GLU A 41 -5.23 -0.17 23.52
C GLU A 41 -4.07 0.74 23.90
N ASP A 42 -3.29 1.19 22.90
CA ASP A 42 -2.21 2.16 23.06
C ASP A 42 -2.70 3.63 23.05
N SER A 43 -4.03 3.83 23.04
CA SER A 43 -4.69 5.12 22.90
C SER A 43 -4.45 5.83 21.57
N GLY A 44 -3.88 5.15 20.58
CA GLY A 44 -3.73 5.61 19.21
C GLY A 44 -5.05 5.56 18.43
N LEU A 45 -5.19 6.43 17.44
CA LEU A 45 -6.28 6.40 16.47
C LEU A 45 -5.76 5.83 15.15
N TYR A 46 -6.51 4.92 14.57
CA TYR A 46 -6.15 4.24 13.32
C TYR A 46 -7.30 4.23 12.33
N VAL A 47 -6.98 4.33 11.06
CA VAL A 47 -7.91 4.03 9.96
C VAL A 47 -7.88 2.53 9.74
N LEU A 48 -8.95 1.84 10.13
CA LEU A 48 -9.11 0.40 9.97
C LEU A 48 -9.62 0.08 8.58
N LYS A 49 -8.93 -0.82 7.87
CA LYS A 49 -9.37 -1.44 6.63
C LYS A 49 -9.84 -2.86 6.93
N PHE A 50 -11.10 -3.12 6.65
CA PHE A 50 -11.79 -4.35 7.02
C PHE A 50 -11.44 -5.51 6.10
N ARG A 51 -11.07 -6.67 6.68
CA ARG A 51 -10.83 -7.91 5.92
C ARG A 51 -12.08 -8.43 5.20
N GLY A 52 -13.24 -8.11 5.70
CA GLY A 52 -14.54 -8.49 5.13
C GLY A 52 -15.07 -7.52 4.07
N ALA A 53 -14.37 -6.41 3.79
CA ALA A 53 -14.77 -5.48 2.75
C ALA A 53 -14.51 -6.04 1.33
N GLY A 54 -15.15 -5.45 0.32
CA GLY A 54 -15.30 -5.96 -1.04
C GLY A 54 -14.12 -6.64 -1.72
N GLN A 55 -12.89 -6.13 -1.57
CA GLN A 55 -11.69 -6.78 -2.15
C GLN A 55 -11.00 -7.77 -1.21
N GLY A 56 -11.47 -7.88 0.03
CA GLY A 56 -11.03 -8.87 0.99
C GLY A 56 -9.56 -8.77 1.39
N ILE A 57 -9.04 -9.90 1.84
CA ILE A 57 -7.66 -10.04 2.36
C ILE A 57 -6.60 -9.65 1.32
N LYS A 58 -6.83 -9.88 0.02
CA LYS A 58 -5.85 -9.55 -1.02
C LYS A 58 -5.54 -8.05 -1.04
N ALA A 59 -6.54 -7.18 -0.86
CA ALA A 59 -6.31 -5.74 -0.75
C ALA A 59 -5.45 -5.40 0.49
N LEU A 60 -5.67 -6.06 1.63
CA LEU A 60 -4.86 -5.85 2.82
C LEU A 60 -3.41 -6.32 2.64
N VAL A 61 -3.20 -7.41 1.89
CA VAL A 61 -1.86 -7.86 1.50
C VAL A 61 -1.18 -6.82 0.61
N ALA A 62 -1.89 -6.28 -0.39
CA ALA A 62 -1.36 -5.20 -1.25
C ALA A 62 -0.98 -3.95 -0.45
N GLU A 63 -1.79 -3.57 0.53
CA GLU A 63 -1.50 -2.45 1.43
C GLU A 63 -0.20 -2.65 2.21
N ILE A 64 -0.02 -3.81 2.86
CA ILE A 64 1.21 -4.10 3.63
C ILE A 64 2.41 -4.11 2.69
N LEU A 65 2.35 -4.88 1.62
CA LEU A 65 3.49 -5.03 0.73
C LEU A 65 3.91 -3.70 0.10
N SER A 66 2.94 -2.95 -0.42
CA SER A 66 3.23 -1.66 -1.06
C SER A 66 3.60 -0.59 -0.03
N GLY A 67 2.91 -0.52 1.10
CA GLY A 67 3.21 0.46 2.14
C GLY A 67 4.61 0.28 2.72
N GLU A 68 5.01 -0.95 3.06
CA GLU A 68 6.34 -1.22 3.61
C GLU A 68 7.45 -1.08 2.54
N LEU A 69 7.18 -1.42 1.27
CA LEU A 69 8.12 -1.11 0.16
C LEU A 69 8.30 0.40 -0.03
N ALA A 70 7.21 1.18 0.04
CA ALA A 70 7.28 2.64 -0.04
C ALA A 70 8.12 3.21 1.12
N ARG A 71 7.94 2.72 2.34
CA ARG A 71 8.72 3.12 3.52
C ARG A 71 10.21 2.76 3.35
N ALA A 72 10.52 1.58 2.82
CA ALA A 72 11.90 1.17 2.50
C ALA A 72 12.55 2.09 1.45
N LEU A 73 11.77 2.65 0.55
CA LEU A 73 12.22 3.66 -0.42
C LEU A 73 12.38 5.06 0.19
N GLY A 74 11.96 5.27 1.43
CA GLY A 74 11.97 6.58 2.10
C GLY A 74 10.78 7.47 1.72
N LEU A 75 9.74 6.91 1.10
CA LEU A 75 8.46 7.58 0.88
C LEU A 75 7.66 7.62 2.18
N ARG A 76 6.85 8.64 2.36
CA ARG A 76 6.04 8.79 3.57
C ARG A 76 4.75 7.99 3.44
N VAL A 77 4.60 7.01 4.30
CA VAL A 77 3.37 6.24 4.49
C VAL A 77 3.09 6.24 5.99
N PRO A 78 1.85 6.48 6.44
CA PRO A 78 1.51 6.33 7.84
C PRO A 78 1.87 4.94 8.36
N GLU A 79 2.17 4.81 9.65
CA GLU A 79 2.48 3.50 10.22
C GLU A 79 1.35 2.51 9.94
N LEU A 80 1.71 1.32 9.44
CA LEU A 80 0.79 0.22 9.26
C LEU A 80 0.85 -0.68 10.48
N VAL A 81 -0.31 -1.14 10.95
CA VAL A 81 -0.45 -2.03 12.10
C VAL A 81 -1.43 -3.15 11.77
N LEU A 82 -1.25 -4.30 12.39
CA LEU A 82 -2.25 -5.35 12.38
C LEU A 82 -3.24 -5.08 13.52
N ALA A 83 -4.53 -4.93 13.21
CA ALA A 83 -5.55 -4.59 14.18
C ALA A 83 -6.47 -5.78 14.45
N GLU A 84 -6.44 -6.29 15.68
CA GLU A 84 -7.38 -7.32 16.12
C GLU A 84 -8.72 -6.66 16.43
N LEU A 85 -9.79 -7.11 15.79
CA LEU A 85 -11.13 -6.56 15.89
C LEU A 85 -12.09 -7.53 16.58
N ASP A 86 -12.58 -7.16 17.77
CA ASP A 86 -13.69 -7.86 18.41
C ASP A 86 -15.01 -7.44 17.74
N PRO A 87 -15.81 -8.39 17.21
CA PRO A 87 -17.11 -8.08 16.63
C PRO A 87 -18.09 -7.42 17.60
N ALA A 88 -17.85 -7.51 18.91
CA ALA A 88 -18.65 -6.84 19.93
C ALA A 88 -18.59 -5.31 19.81
N LEU A 89 -17.55 -4.75 19.24
CA LEU A 89 -17.40 -3.30 19.03
C LEU A 89 -18.47 -2.73 18.08
N GLY A 90 -19.03 -3.55 17.20
CA GLY A 90 -20.12 -3.16 16.31
C GLY A 90 -21.51 -3.13 16.95
N ARG A 91 -21.69 -3.55 18.21
CA ARG A 91 -23.03 -3.67 18.82
C ARG A 91 -23.79 -2.35 18.93
N ALA A 92 -23.09 -1.24 19.10
CA ALA A 92 -23.67 0.09 19.23
C ALA A 92 -23.79 0.84 17.89
N GLU A 93 -23.29 0.27 16.80
CA GLU A 93 -23.36 0.89 15.48
C GLU A 93 -24.81 0.84 14.95
N PRO A 94 -25.43 1.99 14.63
CA PRO A 94 -26.82 2.01 14.15
C PRO A 94 -26.97 1.49 12.71
N ASP A 95 -25.94 1.63 11.88
CA ASP A 95 -25.96 1.20 10.50
C ASP A 95 -25.77 -0.33 10.39
N GLU A 96 -26.76 -1.02 9.81
CA GLU A 96 -26.77 -2.47 9.72
C GLU A 96 -25.65 -3.01 8.80
N GLU A 97 -25.37 -2.32 7.69
CA GLU A 97 -24.30 -2.71 6.75
C GLU A 97 -22.94 -2.65 7.44
N ILE A 98 -22.71 -1.61 8.25
CA ILE A 98 -21.47 -1.45 9.02
C ILE A 98 -21.38 -2.51 10.13
N ARG A 99 -22.47 -2.80 10.84
CA ARG A 99 -22.49 -3.88 11.84
C ARG A 99 -22.12 -5.22 11.23
N ASP A 100 -22.69 -5.54 10.07
CA ASP A 100 -22.40 -6.79 9.38
C ASP A 100 -20.98 -6.83 8.84
N LEU A 101 -20.43 -5.72 8.36
CA LEU A 101 -19.03 -5.59 7.97
C LEU A 101 -18.09 -5.83 9.16
N ILE A 102 -18.37 -5.24 10.33
CA ILE A 102 -17.59 -5.47 11.56
C ILE A 102 -17.62 -6.94 11.96
N LYS A 103 -18.79 -7.60 11.92
CA LYS A 103 -18.92 -9.04 12.20
C LYS A 103 -18.13 -9.90 11.21
N ALA A 104 -18.24 -9.62 9.92
CA ALA A 104 -17.51 -10.31 8.86
C ALA A 104 -15.98 -10.12 8.96
N SER A 105 -15.57 -9.06 9.66
CA SER A 105 -14.17 -8.67 9.84
C SER A 105 -13.60 -9.05 11.20
N ALA A 106 -14.29 -9.90 11.98
CA ALA A 106 -13.76 -10.39 13.25
C ALA A 106 -12.35 -10.96 13.11
N GLY A 107 -11.45 -10.65 14.06
CA GLY A 107 -10.05 -11.04 14.03
C GLY A 107 -9.15 -10.00 13.35
N LEU A 108 -8.11 -10.45 12.67
CA LEU A 108 -7.01 -9.62 12.18
C LEU A 108 -7.38 -8.80 10.93
N ASN A 109 -7.24 -7.49 11.05
CA ASN A 109 -7.44 -6.48 10.01
C ASN A 109 -6.20 -5.61 9.85
N LEU A 110 -6.22 -4.65 8.92
CA LEU A 110 -5.16 -3.66 8.77
C LEU A 110 -5.57 -2.32 9.35
N GLY A 111 -4.75 -1.77 10.23
CA GLY A 111 -4.82 -0.39 10.68
C GLY A 111 -3.73 0.47 10.04
N MET A 112 -4.03 1.72 9.81
CA MET A 112 -3.08 2.73 9.38
C MET A 112 -3.18 3.92 10.35
N ASP A 113 -2.04 4.42 10.85
CA ASP A 113 -2.01 5.54 11.78
C ASP A 113 -2.83 6.73 11.25
N TYR A 114 -3.70 7.27 12.08
CA TYR A 114 -4.55 8.40 11.70
C TYR A 114 -3.76 9.70 11.79
N LEU A 115 -3.70 10.44 10.69
CA LEU A 115 -3.00 11.72 10.61
C LEU A 115 -3.96 12.89 10.89
N PRO A 116 -4.04 13.40 12.11
CA PRO A 116 -5.03 14.42 12.47
C PRO A 116 -4.74 15.74 11.75
N GLY A 117 -5.78 16.32 11.13
CA GLY A 117 -5.67 17.57 10.38
C GLY A 117 -4.99 17.43 9.01
N SER A 118 -4.75 16.21 8.54
CA SER A 118 -4.37 16.00 7.14
C SER A 118 -5.54 16.33 6.21
N ILE A 119 -5.21 16.73 4.99
CA ILE A 119 -6.18 17.00 3.93
C ILE A 119 -5.82 16.19 2.70
N THR A 120 -6.80 15.77 1.93
CA THR A 120 -6.58 15.10 0.64
C THR A 120 -5.75 16.01 -0.27
N PHE A 121 -4.71 15.44 -0.91
CA PHE A 121 -3.93 16.16 -1.90
C PHE A 121 -4.79 16.49 -3.12
N ASP A 122 -4.84 17.77 -3.47
CA ASP A 122 -5.51 18.26 -4.68
C ASP A 122 -4.45 18.89 -5.61
N PRO A 123 -4.17 18.29 -6.77
CA PRO A 123 -3.16 18.79 -7.69
C PRO A 123 -3.47 20.18 -8.27
N THR A 124 -4.72 20.66 -8.16
CA THR A 124 -5.14 21.96 -8.66
C THR A 124 -4.93 23.11 -7.68
N VAL A 125 -4.82 22.79 -6.38
CA VAL A 125 -4.75 23.78 -5.30
C VAL A 125 -3.43 23.68 -4.53
N ALA A 126 -2.90 22.47 -4.39
CA ALA A 126 -1.65 22.24 -3.66
C ALA A 126 -0.44 22.83 -4.40
N PRO A 127 0.63 23.23 -3.68
CA PRO A 127 1.89 23.52 -4.32
C PRO A 127 2.37 22.33 -5.17
N ALA A 128 3.00 22.64 -6.31
CA ALA A 128 3.57 21.59 -7.15
C ALA A 128 4.55 20.74 -6.32
N PRO A 129 4.46 19.40 -6.38
CA PRO A 129 5.39 18.52 -5.69
C PRO A 129 6.81 18.69 -6.22
N GLU A 130 7.81 18.47 -5.36
CA GLU A 130 9.20 18.42 -5.77
C GLU A 130 9.40 17.34 -6.85
N THR A 131 10.12 17.66 -7.92
CA THR A 131 10.35 16.75 -9.05
C THR A 131 10.90 15.38 -8.61
N ALA A 132 11.84 15.37 -7.68
CA ALA A 132 12.43 14.14 -7.18
C ALA A 132 11.40 13.28 -6.43
N GLU A 133 10.55 13.90 -5.59
CA GLU A 133 9.49 13.21 -4.85
C GLU A 133 8.42 12.67 -5.81
N ALA A 134 7.95 13.50 -6.75
CA ALA A 134 6.98 13.08 -7.76
C ALA A 134 7.51 11.89 -8.59
N SER A 135 8.77 11.96 -9.04
CA SER A 135 9.39 10.89 -9.81
C SER A 135 9.57 9.60 -9.00
N ALA A 136 9.93 9.70 -7.73
CA ALA A 136 10.05 8.55 -6.84
C ALA A 136 8.70 7.87 -6.63
N ILE A 137 7.61 8.64 -6.45
CA ILE A 137 6.26 8.10 -6.28
C ILE A 137 5.76 7.44 -7.56
N VAL A 138 5.92 8.09 -8.73
CA VAL A 138 5.53 7.50 -10.03
C VAL A 138 6.30 6.21 -10.31
N CYS A 139 7.61 6.20 -10.05
CA CYS A 139 8.45 5.01 -10.20
C CYS A 139 8.01 3.88 -9.26
N PHE A 140 7.73 4.20 -7.99
CA PHE A 140 7.22 3.25 -7.01
C PHE A 140 5.86 2.67 -7.43
N ASP A 141 4.89 3.50 -7.80
CA ASP A 141 3.57 3.03 -8.21
C ASP A 141 3.62 2.19 -9.50
N ALA A 142 4.53 2.51 -10.43
CA ALA A 142 4.79 1.66 -11.59
C ALA A 142 5.42 0.31 -11.19
N TYR A 143 6.27 0.28 -10.19
CA TYR A 143 6.88 -0.95 -9.67
C TYR A 143 5.82 -1.85 -9.01
N VAL A 144 4.99 -1.33 -8.12
CA VAL A 144 3.93 -2.11 -7.45
C VAL A 144 2.66 -2.23 -8.29
N THR A 145 2.64 -1.68 -9.50
CA THR A 145 1.49 -1.68 -10.42
C THR A 145 0.22 -1.07 -9.80
N ASN A 146 0.35 0.05 -9.09
CA ASN A 146 -0.77 0.77 -8.52
C ASN A 146 -1.55 1.53 -9.62
N VAL A 147 -2.77 1.10 -9.90
CA VAL A 147 -3.61 1.67 -10.97
C VAL A 147 -4.50 2.80 -10.49
N ASP A 148 -4.56 3.05 -9.18
CA ASP A 148 -5.62 3.88 -8.57
C ASP A 148 -5.15 5.27 -8.12
N ARG A 149 -3.86 5.61 -8.26
CA ARG A 149 -3.34 6.94 -7.93
C ARG A 149 -3.51 7.93 -9.09
N THR A 150 -4.75 8.34 -9.30
CA THR A 150 -5.19 9.18 -10.44
C THR A 150 -5.60 10.59 -9.98
N PRO A 151 -5.80 11.57 -10.90
CA PRO A 151 -6.32 12.89 -10.52
C PRO A 151 -7.68 12.87 -9.83
N LYS A 152 -8.51 11.84 -10.08
CA LYS A 152 -9.82 11.67 -9.44
C LYS A 152 -9.71 11.02 -8.06
N ASN A 153 -8.70 10.21 -7.87
CA ASN A 153 -8.42 9.49 -6.64
C ASN A 153 -6.92 9.56 -6.32
N PRO A 154 -6.42 10.69 -5.78
CA PRO A 154 -4.99 10.87 -5.59
C PRO A 154 -4.36 9.89 -4.61
N ASN A 155 -5.12 9.34 -3.66
CA ASN A 155 -4.65 8.44 -2.62
C ASN A 155 -3.41 8.96 -1.91
N MET A 156 -3.40 10.26 -1.64
CA MET A 156 -2.35 10.99 -0.94
C MET A 156 -2.96 12.03 -0.01
N LEU A 157 -2.31 12.24 1.12
CA LEU A 157 -2.63 13.30 2.06
C LEU A 157 -1.52 14.35 2.06
N SER A 158 -1.91 15.60 2.25
CA SER A 158 -1.02 16.69 2.63
C SER A 158 -1.06 16.84 4.14
N TRP A 159 0.06 16.57 4.81
CA TRP A 159 0.19 16.69 6.25
C TRP A 159 1.55 17.28 6.61
N HIS A 160 1.55 18.33 7.46
CA HIS A 160 2.76 19.08 7.81
C HIS A 160 3.60 19.50 6.59
N LYS A 161 2.95 19.96 5.51
CA LYS A 161 3.57 20.39 4.24
C LYS A 161 4.33 19.26 3.50
N ALA A 162 4.01 18.02 3.77
CA ALA A 162 4.59 16.86 3.11
C ALA A 162 3.49 15.98 2.52
N LEU A 163 3.82 15.26 1.44
CA LEU A 163 2.93 14.25 0.86
C LEU A 163 3.06 12.94 1.62
N TRP A 164 1.93 12.35 1.92
CA TRP A 164 1.81 11.04 2.57
C TRP A 164 0.98 10.11 1.69
N LEU A 165 1.54 8.98 1.33
CA LEU A 165 0.88 7.99 0.49
C LEU A 165 -0.06 7.15 1.33
N ILE A 166 -1.25 6.93 0.82
CA ILE A 166 -2.27 6.07 1.45
C ILE A 166 -2.92 5.21 0.37
N ASP A 167 -3.71 4.24 0.80
CA ASP A 167 -4.59 3.42 -0.06
C ASP A 167 -3.87 2.72 -1.22
N HIS A 168 -3.05 1.74 -0.87
CA HIS A 168 -2.31 0.91 -1.83
C HIS A 168 -3.05 -0.38 -2.21
N GLY A 169 -4.30 -0.56 -1.77
CA GLY A 169 -5.07 -1.80 -1.96
C GLY A 169 -5.30 -2.20 -3.42
N ALA A 170 -5.21 -1.24 -4.35
CA ALA A 170 -5.29 -1.49 -5.79
C ALA A 170 -3.94 -1.83 -6.45
N SER A 171 -2.86 -1.95 -5.67
CA SER A 171 -1.55 -2.40 -6.14
C SER A 171 -1.51 -3.91 -6.33
N LEU A 172 -0.44 -4.40 -6.97
CA LEU A 172 -0.17 -5.84 -7.14
C LEU A 172 -1.34 -6.59 -7.77
N TYR A 173 -2.02 -5.95 -8.72
CA TYR A 173 -3.26 -6.46 -9.33
C TYR A 173 -3.14 -7.89 -9.88
N PHE A 174 -1.93 -8.37 -10.15
CA PHE A 174 -1.68 -9.73 -10.61
C PHE A 174 -2.18 -10.81 -9.63
N HIS A 175 -2.22 -10.54 -8.33
CA HIS A 175 -2.58 -11.51 -7.30
C HIS A 175 -4.10 -11.84 -7.26
N HIS A 176 -4.91 -11.12 -8.04
CA HIS A 176 -6.31 -11.51 -8.28
C HIS A 176 -6.43 -12.66 -9.28
N ALA A 177 -5.41 -12.84 -10.14
CA ALA A 177 -5.31 -13.95 -11.09
C ALA A 177 -3.82 -14.33 -11.23
N TRP A 178 -3.42 -15.39 -10.56
CA TRP A 178 -2.01 -15.82 -10.48
C TRP A 178 -1.49 -16.49 -11.76
N ASP A 179 -2.33 -16.65 -12.79
CA ASP A 179 -1.88 -17.21 -14.06
C ASP A 179 -0.87 -16.28 -14.70
N ASP A 180 0.23 -16.87 -15.17
CA ASP A 180 1.33 -16.18 -15.86
C ASP A 180 1.88 -14.95 -15.09
N TYR A 181 1.80 -14.96 -13.74
CA TYR A 181 2.16 -13.82 -12.91
C TYR A 181 3.62 -13.37 -13.11
N LEU A 182 4.55 -14.32 -13.39
CA LEU A 182 5.95 -14.00 -13.68
C LEU A 182 6.12 -13.33 -15.04
N GLU A 183 5.33 -13.67 -16.05
CA GLU A 183 5.32 -12.97 -17.33
C GLU A 183 4.70 -11.58 -17.18
N ARG A 184 3.62 -11.49 -16.45
CA ARG A 184 2.93 -10.22 -16.12
C ARG A 184 3.81 -9.25 -15.33
N SER A 185 4.82 -9.74 -14.59
CA SER A 185 5.80 -8.89 -13.92
C SER A 185 6.60 -8.03 -14.89
N GLN A 186 6.69 -8.41 -16.17
CA GLN A 186 7.41 -7.68 -17.22
C GLN A 186 6.56 -6.60 -17.91
N SER A 187 5.31 -6.39 -17.47
CA SER A 187 4.43 -5.37 -18.03
C SER A 187 5.08 -3.99 -18.03
N ARG A 188 4.93 -3.24 -19.12
CA ARG A 188 5.33 -1.83 -19.22
C ARG A 188 4.48 -0.90 -18.35
N PHE A 189 3.37 -1.39 -17.82
CA PHE A 189 2.44 -0.63 -17.00
C PHE A 189 1.86 0.62 -17.71
N PRO A 190 1.09 0.48 -18.80
CA PRO A 190 0.53 1.62 -19.54
C PRO A 190 -0.41 2.54 -18.74
N ALA A 191 -0.95 2.02 -17.61
CA ALA A 191 -1.80 2.80 -16.70
C ALA A 191 -1.06 3.98 -16.04
N VAL A 192 0.28 4.01 -16.09
CA VAL A 192 1.09 5.13 -15.60
C VAL A 192 0.73 6.47 -16.26
N LYS A 193 0.16 6.47 -17.47
CA LYS A 193 -0.30 7.67 -18.17
C LYS A 193 -1.35 8.47 -17.39
N ASP A 194 -2.13 7.79 -16.57
CA ASP A 194 -3.21 8.36 -15.75
C ASP A 194 -2.76 8.74 -14.34
N HIS A 195 -1.47 8.59 -14.03
CA HIS A 195 -0.93 8.87 -12.71
C HIS A 195 -0.93 10.37 -12.39
N VAL A 196 -1.50 10.74 -11.23
CA VAL A 196 -1.71 12.13 -10.83
C VAL A 196 -0.42 12.97 -10.80
N LEU A 197 0.72 12.39 -10.43
CA LEU A 197 2.01 13.09 -10.33
C LEU A 197 2.86 13.04 -11.62
N LEU A 198 2.42 12.36 -12.67
CA LEU A 198 3.22 12.18 -13.88
C LEU A 198 3.69 13.50 -14.51
N PRO A 199 2.90 14.60 -14.53
CA PRO A 199 3.37 15.89 -15.09
C PRO A 199 4.64 16.42 -14.42
N TRP A 200 4.83 16.20 -13.13
CA TRP A 200 5.99 16.67 -12.34
C TRP A 200 7.16 15.67 -12.29
N ALA A 201 6.96 14.43 -12.75
CA ALA A 201 7.94 13.35 -12.65
C ALA A 201 9.00 13.40 -13.76
N SER A 202 9.88 14.40 -13.79
CA SER A 202 10.90 14.53 -14.83
C SER A 202 12.25 13.87 -14.51
N ALA A 203 12.45 13.36 -13.27
CA ALA A 203 13.65 12.68 -12.79
C ALA A 203 13.45 11.15 -12.65
N LEU A 204 12.75 10.53 -13.62
CA LEU A 204 12.44 9.09 -13.58
C LEU A 204 13.68 8.18 -13.63
N PRO A 205 14.75 8.49 -14.41
CA PRO A 205 15.96 7.68 -14.40
C PRO A 205 16.65 7.64 -13.03
N GLU A 206 16.70 8.78 -12.33
CA GLU A 206 17.26 8.89 -10.99
C GLU A 206 16.39 8.13 -9.98
N ALA A 207 15.07 8.17 -10.14
CA ALA A 207 14.14 7.40 -9.32
C ALA A 207 14.31 5.89 -9.54
N GLU A 208 14.52 5.43 -10.77
CA GLU A 208 14.83 4.02 -11.07
C GLU A 208 16.13 3.58 -10.41
N ALA A 209 17.19 4.39 -10.52
CA ALA A 209 18.48 4.07 -9.90
C ALA A 209 18.34 3.93 -8.37
N ALA A 210 17.58 4.83 -7.73
CA ALA A 210 17.28 4.76 -6.30
C ALA A 210 16.44 3.54 -5.94
N LEU A 211 15.42 3.20 -6.74
CA LEU A 211 14.62 2.00 -6.57
C LEU A 211 15.48 0.74 -6.55
N ARG A 212 16.35 0.57 -7.56
CA ARG A 212 17.24 -0.60 -7.68
C ARG A 212 18.27 -0.69 -6.57
N GLN A 213 18.73 0.45 -6.07
CA GLN A 213 19.69 0.50 -4.97
C GLN A 213 19.06 0.11 -3.63
N ARG A 214 17.81 0.52 -3.37
CA ARG A 214 17.16 0.35 -2.07
C ARG A 214 16.34 -0.94 -1.97
N VAL A 215 15.70 -1.37 -3.05
CA VAL A 215 14.88 -2.59 -3.07
C VAL A 215 15.77 -3.79 -3.36
N THR A 216 16.39 -4.32 -2.32
CA THR A 216 17.23 -5.53 -2.37
C THR A 216 16.39 -6.79 -2.15
N VAL A 217 17.01 -7.97 -2.36
CA VAL A 217 16.38 -9.26 -2.03
C VAL A 217 15.96 -9.30 -0.56
N ASP A 218 16.84 -8.84 0.35
CA ASP A 218 16.58 -8.83 1.79
C ASP A 218 15.39 -7.92 2.14
N VAL A 219 15.30 -6.74 1.53
CA VAL A 219 14.16 -5.82 1.70
C VAL A 219 12.87 -6.48 1.23
N ILE A 220 12.85 -7.11 0.05
CA ILE A 220 11.67 -7.80 -0.47
C ILE A 220 11.25 -8.94 0.46
N GLN A 221 12.19 -9.78 0.89
CA GLN A 221 11.92 -10.89 1.81
C GLN A 221 11.39 -10.39 3.15
N HIS A 222 11.98 -9.32 3.68
CA HIS A 222 11.51 -8.67 4.90
C HIS A 222 10.07 -8.18 4.75
N VAL A 223 9.79 -7.40 3.73
CA VAL A 223 8.45 -6.83 3.48
C VAL A 223 7.40 -7.94 3.29
N VAL A 224 7.71 -8.97 2.50
CA VAL A 224 6.80 -10.12 2.32
C VAL A 224 6.62 -10.88 3.64
N GLY A 225 7.63 -10.92 4.48
CA GLY A 225 7.56 -11.48 5.83
C GLY A 225 6.61 -10.73 6.77
N CYS A 226 6.32 -9.44 6.51
CA CYS A 226 5.35 -8.66 7.27
C CYS A 226 3.89 -9.14 7.09
N VAL A 227 3.58 -9.85 6.01
CA VAL A 227 2.23 -10.34 5.76
C VAL A 227 1.89 -11.47 6.74
N PRO A 228 0.78 -11.37 7.51
CA PRO A 228 0.38 -12.42 8.44
C PRO A 228 0.17 -13.77 7.76
N GLU A 229 0.52 -14.85 8.44
CA GLU A 229 0.31 -16.21 7.90
C GLU A 229 -1.18 -16.49 7.62
N ALA A 230 -2.06 -15.97 8.47
CA ALA A 230 -3.51 -16.11 8.32
C ALA A 230 -4.07 -15.46 7.04
N TRP A 231 -3.30 -14.61 6.35
CA TRP A 231 -3.70 -13.97 5.09
C TRP A 231 -3.07 -14.64 3.86
N LEU A 232 -2.44 -15.77 4.04
CA LEU A 232 -1.73 -16.51 2.98
C LEU A 232 -2.15 -17.99 2.97
N GLY A 233 -1.72 -18.71 1.92
CA GLY A 233 -1.92 -20.15 1.78
C GLY A 233 -3.29 -20.53 1.24
N PRO A 234 -3.65 -21.82 1.36
CA PRO A 234 -4.78 -22.40 0.61
C PRO A 234 -6.15 -21.87 1.00
N ALA A 235 -6.31 -21.31 2.22
CA ALA A 235 -7.58 -20.70 2.64
C ALA A 235 -7.89 -19.38 1.93
N VAL A 236 -6.87 -18.69 1.42
CA VAL A 236 -6.98 -17.40 0.72
C VAL A 236 -6.79 -17.58 -0.77
N GLU A 237 -5.85 -18.42 -1.17
CA GLU A 237 -5.53 -18.74 -2.56
C GLU A 237 -5.26 -20.25 -2.69
N PRO A 238 -6.25 -21.04 -3.16
CA PRO A 238 -6.15 -22.52 -3.20
C PRO A 238 -5.00 -23.06 -4.06
N ARG A 239 -4.41 -22.25 -4.92
CA ARG A 239 -3.26 -22.60 -5.77
C ARG A 239 -2.02 -22.95 -4.94
N PHE A 240 -1.84 -22.34 -3.78
CA PHE A 240 -0.68 -22.55 -2.92
C PHE A 240 -0.99 -23.55 -1.80
N ALA A 241 -0.17 -24.58 -1.68
CA ALA A 241 -0.35 -25.58 -0.64
C ALA A 241 0.00 -25.04 0.77
N THR A 242 0.87 -24.02 0.83
CA THR A 242 1.33 -23.42 2.09
C THR A 242 1.44 -21.89 2.00
N ALA A 243 1.41 -21.23 3.16
CA ALA A 243 1.70 -19.79 3.25
C ALA A 243 3.13 -19.46 2.80
N ALA A 244 4.09 -20.38 2.99
CA ALA A 244 5.47 -20.20 2.56
C ALA A 244 5.59 -20.17 1.02
N GLU A 245 4.90 -21.05 0.32
CA GLU A 245 4.82 -21.04 -1.15
C GLU A 245 4.18 -19.74 -1.66
N HIS A 246 3.11 -19.30 -1.02
CA HIS A 246 2.44 -18.05 -1.37
C HIS A 246 3.36 -16.85 -1.17
N ARG A 247 4.12 -16.77 -0.05
CA ARG A 247 5.15 -15.73 0.16
C ARG A 247 6.22 -15.78 -0.91
N GLN A 248 6.72 -16.98 -1.25
CA GLN A 248 7.76 -17.11 -2.26
C GLN A 248 7.28 -16.62 -3.63
N ALA A 249 6.01 -16.79 -3.96
CA ALA A 249 5.45 -16.27 -5.21
C ALA A 249 5.46 -14.72 -5.25
N TYR A 250 5.12 -14.05 -4.14
CA TYR A 250 5.27 -12.58 -4.04
C TYR A 250 6.74 -12.15 -4.17
N VAL A 251 7.66 -12.81 -3.48
CA VAL A 251 9.10 -12.52 -3.60
C VAL A 251 9.56 -12.67 -5.06
N SER A 252 9.19 -13.77 -5.72
CA SER A 252 9.56 -14.03 -7.12
C SER A 252 9.01 -12.98 -8.07
N TYR A 253 7.74 -12.57 -7.88
CA TYR A 253 7.13 -11.50 -8.68
C TYR A 253 7.86 -10.17 -8.51
N LEU A 254 8.09 -9.74 -7.27
CA LEU A 254 8.72 -8.45 -6.97
C LEU A 254 10.17 -8.38 -7.49
N LEU A 255 10.93 -9.46 -7.34
CA LEU A 255 12.29 -9.54 -7.91
C LEU A 255 12.26 -9.43 -9.43
N LYS A 256 11.39 -10.19 -10.08
CA LYS A 256 11.27 -10.18 -11.54
C LYS A 256 10.74 -8.84 -12.05
N ARG A 257 9.86 -8.20 -11.29
CA ARG A 257 9.36 -6.86 -11.57
C ARG A 257 10.46 -5.81 -11.47
N LEU A 258 11.37 -5.94 -10.51
CA LEU A 258 12.53 -5.05 -10.37
C LEU A 258 13.50 -5.19 -11.55
N GLU A 259 13.71 -6.40 -12.07
CA GLU A 259 14.49 -6.64 -13.29
C GLU A 259 13.89 -5.91 -14.50
N ALA A 260 12.55 -5.84 -14.57
CA ALA A 260 11.82 -5.18 -15.65
C ALA A 260 11.69 -3.64 -15.48
N ALA A 261 12.37 -3.03 -14.50
CA ALA A 261 12.24 -1.60 -14.22
C ALA A 261 12.49 -0.69 -15.44
N PRO A 262 13.49 -0.93 -16.33
CA PRO A 262 13.66 -0.09 -17.52
C PRO A 262 12.41 -0.02 -18.39
N ALA A 263 11.64 -1.11 -18.50
CA ALA A 263 10.49 -1.17 -19.38
C ALA A 263 9.32 -0.28 -18.88
N PHE A 264 9.04 -0.25 -17.58
CA PHE A 264 7.98 0.61 -17.05
C PHE A 264 8.44 2.05 -16.85
N ILE A 265 9.72 2.31 -16.68
CA ILE A 265 10.27 3.67 -16.64
C ILE A 265 10.26 4.30 -18.04
N GLU A 266 10.66 3.57 -19.07
CA GLU A 266 10.54 4.01 -20.47
C GLU A 266 9.08 4.36 -20.80
N GLU A 267 8.12 3.56 -20.36
CA GLU A 267 6.70 3.82 -20.55
C GLU A 267 6.25 5.09 -19.83
N ALA A 268 6.68 5.30 -18.58
CA ALA A 268 6.37 6.51 -17.82
C ALA A 268 6.97 7.77 -18.49
N GLN A 269 8.20 7.69 -18.98
CA GLN A 269 8.84 8.78 -19.73
C GLN A 269 8.07 9.10 -21.01
N ARG A 270 7.69 8.05 -21.77
CA ARG A 270 6.90 8.17 -22.99
C ARG A 270 5.53 8.82 -22.73
N ALA A 271 4.85 8.34 -21.70
CA ALA A 271 3.54 8.88 -21.32
C ALA A 271 3.65 10.35 -20.87
N ARG A 272 4.68 10.68 -20.07
CA ARG A 272 4.93 12.06 -19.64
C ARG A 272 5.20 13.01 -20.81
N ALA A 273 5.99 12.57 -21.80
CA ALA A 273 6.30 13.37 -22.98
C ALA A 273 5.06 13.72 -23.84
N GLN A 274 3.93 13.06 -23.63
CA GLN A 274 2.66 13.36 -24.28
C GLN A 274 1.83 14.42 -23.52
N LEU A 275 2.21 14.76 -22.28
CA LEU A 275 1.52 15.73 -21.42
C LEU A 275 2.18 17.11 -21.43
N VAL A 276 3.39 17.25 -21.99
CA VAL A 276 4.21 18.50 -21.93
C VAL A 276 4.43 19.07 -23.29
#